data_07740f268185647a26fa0a897ba3f7f7
#
_entry.id   07740f268185647a26fa0a897ba3f7f7
#
_cell.length_a   1.000
_cell.length_b   1.000
_cell.length_c   1.000
_cell.angle_alpha   90.00
_cell.angle_beta   90.00
_cell.angle_gamma   90.00
#
_symmetry.space_group_name_H-M   'P 1'
#
loop_
_entity.id
_entity.type
_entity.pdbx_description
1 polymer ?
#
loop_
_entity_poly.entity_id
_entity_poly.type
_entity_poly.pdbx_seq_one_letter_code
_entity_poly.pdbx_strand_id
1 'polypeptide(L)'
;SFDYLLQYLMLSIERIRNGNVMTEPIEGNKSKYEMAKDIQKYICQYWDLEDAKGEVDFLCGVLDSMSYVKRQRREQKIIGLQLVTRKFIEHISRDLGVNLNRDFAFYENLTDHLESIIMRSFNVAQRDDFLKQYVEKNPKVLEVVLRYKDILSHFMDREISEIEIDYIVIHICAALERRKKK
;
A
#
# COMPACT_ATOMS: atom_id res chain seq x y z
N SER A 1 7.61 -0.69 -11.55
CA SER A 1 8.17 -2.00 -11.27
C SER A 1 9.64 -2.02 -11.66
N PHE A 2 10.45 -2.82 -10.99
CA PHE A 2 11.90 -2.93 -11.25
C PHE A 2 12.20 -3.39 -12.68
N ASP A 3 11.38 -4.26 -13.23
CA ASP A 3 11.50 -4.77 -14.60
C ASP A 3 11.37 -3.65 -15.65
N TYR A 4 10.53 -2.66 -15.38
CA TYR A 4 10.37 -1.51 -16.26
C TYR A 4 11.64 -0.62 -16.31
N LEU A 5 12.23 -0.37 -15.14
CA LEU A 5 13.50 0.37 -15.06
C LEU A 5 14.61 -0.37 -15.81
N LEU A 6 14.72 -1.69 -15.60
CA LEU A 6 15.73 -2.50 -16.28
C LEU A 6 15.61 -2.42 -17.81
N GLN A 7 14.39 -2.47 -18.36
CA GLN A 7 14.15 -2.32 -19.79
C GLN A 7 14.64 -0.96 -20.30
N TYR A 8 14.38 0.13 -19.57
CA TYR A 8 14.87 1.45 -19.94
C TYR A 8 16.39 1.55 -19.90
N LEU A 9 17.04 0.95 -18.91
CA LEU A 9 18.49 0.91 -18.80
C LEU A 9 19.13 0.14 -19.96
N MET A 10 18.56 -0.98 -20.36
CA MET A 10 19.02 -1.74 -21.53
C MET A 10 18.89 -0.94 -22.83
N LEU A 11 17.78 -0.22 -23.01
CA LEU A 11 17.60 0.67 -24.15
C LEU A 11 18.61 1.83 -24.16
N SER A 12 18.94 2.39 -23.00
CA SER A 12 19.95 3.45 -22.86
C SER A 12 21.33 2.94 -23.27
N ILE A 13 21.72 1.76 -22.80
CA ILE A 13 23.00 1.11 -23.19
C ILE A 13 23.08 0.94 -24.70
N GLU A 14 22.03 0.43 -25.35
CA GLU A 14 22.00 0.24 -26.80
C GLU A 14 22.07 1.57 -27.58
N ARG A 15 21.39 2.62 -27.09
CA ARG A 15 21.48 3.96 -27.71
C ARG A 15 22.90 4.53 -27.66
N ILE A 16 23.55 4.43 -26.49
CA ILE A 16 24.93 4.93 -26.32
C ILE A 16 25.87 4.15 -27.23
N ARG A 17 25.77 2.83 -27.27
CA ARG A 17 26.62 1.99 -28.16
C ARG A 17 26.48 2.34 -29.64
N ASN A 18 25.28 2.70 -30.07
CA ASN A 18 24.98 3.01 -31.44
C ASN A 18 25.15 4.51 -31.78
N GLY A 19 25.61 5.34 -30.83
CA GLY A 19 25.75 6.77 -30.99
C GLY A 19 24.44 7.55 -31.12
N ASN A 20 23.30 6.93 -30.76
CA ASN A 20 21.94 7.50 -30.82
C ASN A 20 21.50 8.02 -29.46
N VAL A 21 22.36 8.74 -28.75
CA VAL A 21 22.07 9.28 -27.42
C VAL A 21 20.97 10.33 -27.46
N MET A 22 20.22 10.42 -26.34
CA MET A 22 19.23 11.47 -26.19
C MET A 22 19.89 12.84 -26.12
N THR A 23 19.41 13.77 -26.92
CA THR A 23 19.99 15.12 -27.04
C THR A 23 19.10 16.21 -26.47
N GLU A 24 17.82 15.96 -26.35
CA GLU A 24 16.89 16.93 -25.81
C GLU A 24 16.79 16.81 -24.26
N PRO A 25 16.94 17.94 -23.53
CA PRO A 25 16.76 17.94 -22.10
C PRO A 25 15.28 17.67 -21.77
N ILE A 26 15.03 16.65 -20.97
CA ILE A 26 13.70 16.42 -20.39
C ILE A 26 13.62 17.28 -19.13
N GLU A 27 12.63 18.17 -19.06
CA GLU A 27 12.33 18.90 -17.84
C GLU A 27 11.84 17.90 -16.76
N GLY A 28 12.73 17.53 -15.86
CA GLY A 28 12.48 16.59 -14.78
C GLY A 28 12.70 17.21 -13.41
N ASN A 29 12.18 16.56 -12.39
CA ASN A 29 12.38 16.96 -11.01
C ASN A 29 13.86 16.76 -10.61
N LYS A 30 14.55 17.84 -10.26
CA LYS A 30 15.96 17.80 -9.84
C LYS A 30 16.24 16.86 -8.66
N SER A 31 15.22 16.48 -7.88
CA SER A 31 15.36 15.55 -6.77
C SER A 31 15.82 14.14 -7.17
N LYS A 32 15.61 13.75 -8.45
CA LYS A 32 16.01 12.45 -9.00
C LYS A 32 17.28 12.52 -9.85
N TYR A 33 17.77 13.74 -10.11
CA TYR A 33 18.91 13.94 -11.01
C TYR A 33 20.18 13.28 -10.48
N GLU A 34 20.52 13.45 -9.22
CA GLU A 34 21.72 12.82 -8.64
C GLU A 34 21.63 11.30 -8.66
N MET A 35 20.44 10.73 -8.39
CA MET A 35 20.22 9.29 -8.51
C MET A 35 20.38 8.81 -9.96
N ALA A 36 19.84 9.54 -10.93
CA ALA A 36 19.98 9.22 -12.35
C ALA A 36 21.46 9.27 -12.80
N LYS A 37 22.18 10.28 -12.34
CA LYS A 37 23.63 10.45 -12.60
C LYS A 37 24.46 9.31 -12.03
N ASP A 38 24.17 8.88 -10.79
CA ASP A 38 24.88 7.75 -10.20
C ASP A 38 24.61 6.45 -10.96
N ILE A 39 23.35 6.19 -11.35
CA ILE A 39 22.98 5.01 -12.14
C ILE A 39 23.70 5.05 -13.49
N GLN A 40 23.70 6.21 -14.17
CA GLN A 40 24.37 6.37 -15.46
C GLN A 40 25.87 6.12 -15.35
N LYS A 41 26.51 6.63 -14.31
CA LYS A 41 27.93 6.39 -14.03
C LYS A 41 28.24 4.89 -13.90
N TYR A 42 27.40 4.14 -13.17
CA TYR A 42 27.54 2.67 -13.07
C TYR A 42 27.42 2.00 -14.42
N ILE A 43 26.42 2.39 -15.22
CA ILE A 43 26.23 1.83 -16.57
C ILE A 43 27.48 2.06 -17.43
N CYS A 44 27.96 3.30 -17.51
CA CYS A 44 29.14 3.64 -18.30
C CYS A 44 30.38 2.87 -17.85
N GLN A 45 30.55 2.73 -16.53
CA GLN A 45 31.68 2.00 -15.94
C GLN A 45 31.63 0.48 -16.22
N TYR A 46 30.47 -0.16 -16.11
CA TYR A 46 30.32 -1.60 -16.29
C TYR A 46 30.33 -2.04 -17.77
N TRP A 47 29.83 -1.20 -18.66
CA TRP A 47 29.77 -1.50 -20.12
C TRP A 47 30.81 -0.78 -20.95
N ASP A 48 31.78 -0.08 -20.32
CA ASP A 48 32.83 0.68 -20.99
C ASP A 48 32.27 1.64 -22.05
N LEU A 49 31.31 2.46 -21.62
CA LEU A 49 30.62 3.43 -22.47
C LEU A 49 31.01 4.86 -22.12
N GLU A 50 30.95 5.75 -23.12
CA GLU A 50 31.12 7.18 -22.89
C GLU A 50 29.93 7.77 -22.14
N ASP A 51 30.21 8.78 -21.31
CA ASP A 51 29.17 9.47 -20.56
C ASP A 51 28.29 10.31 -21.51
N ALA A 52 26.96 10.20 -21.34
CA ALA A 52 25.98 10.89 -22.16
C ALA A 52 24.99 11.65 -21.28
N LYS A 53 25.15 12.97 -21.19
CA LYS A 53 24.32 13.84 -20.37
C LYS A 53 22.81 13.71 -20.68
N GLY A 54 22.46 13.61 -21.97
CA GLY A 54 21.05 13.45 -22.38
C GLY A 54 20.42 12.17 -21.86
N GLU A 55 21.19 11.11 -21.66
CA GLU A 55 20.71 9.87 -21.07
C GLU A 55 20.44 10.03 -19.56
N VAL A 56 21.21 10.87 -18.85
CA VAL A 56 20.94 11.22 -17.45
C VAL A 56 19.61 11.95 -17.33
N ASP A 57 19.35 12.93 -18.17
CA ASP A 57 18.09 13.67 -18.18
C ASP A 57 16.90 12.75 -18.49
N PHE A 58 17.04 11.87 -19.47
CA PHE A 58 16.04 10.86 -19.81
C PHE A 58 15.76 9.91 -18.64
N LEU A 59 16.80 9.38 -18.01
CA LEU A 59 16.67 8.49 -16.85
C LEU A 59 16.02 9.21 -15.65
N CYS A 60 16.32 10.49 -15.45
CA CYS A 60 15.67 11.32 -14.45
C CYS A 60 14.15 11.38 -14.69
N GLY A 61 13.71 11.64 -15.92
CA GLY A 61 12.30 11.63 -16.31
C GLY A 61 11.63 10.27 -16.09
N VAL A 62 12.32 9.16 -16.39
CA VAL A 62 11.83 7.80 -16.10
C VAL A 62 11.62 7.58 -14.60
N LEU A 63 12.60 7.94 -13.78
CA LEU A 63 12.53 7.80 -12.33
C LEU A 63 11.40 8.65 -11.72
N ASP A 64 11.19 9.85 -12.24
CA ASP A 64 10.09 10.72 -11.82
C ASP A 64 8.72 10.12 -12.20
N SER A 65 8.56 9.63 -13.42
CA SER A 65 7.33 8.98 -13.87
C SER A 65 6.99 7.75 -13.06
N MET A 66 7.99 6.94 -12.70
CA MET A 66 7.80 5.78 -11.80
C MET A 66 7.36 6.19 -10.40
N SER A 67 7.91 7.26 -9.86
CA SER A 67 7.53 7.80 -8.55
C SER A 67 6.09 8.33 -8.58
N TYR A 68 5.68 9.02 -9.64
CA TYR A 68 4.32 9.49 -9.83
C TYR A 68 3.30 8.36 -9.92
N VAL A 69 3.57 7.33 -10.74
CA VAL A 69 2.69 6.15 -10.87
C VAL A 69 2.55 5.40 -9.53
N LYS A 70 3.64 5.30 -8.76
CA LYS A 70 3.62 4.68 -7.44
C LYS A 70 2.74 5.46 -6.45
N ARG A 71 2.82 6.79 -6.49
CA ARG A 71 1.99 7.69 -5.68
C ARG A 71 0.51 7.57 -6.06
N GLN A 72 0.17 7.65 -7.34
CA GLN A 72 -1.22 7.48 -7.81
C GLN A 72 -1.82 6.13 -7.39
N ARG A 73 -1.07 5.03 -7.57
CA ARG A 73 -1.53 3.70 -7.15
C ARG A 73 -1.76 3.62 -5.65
N ARG A 74 -0.94 4.31 -4.85
CA ARG A 74 -1.11 4.39 -3.40
C ARG A 74 -2.38 5.16 -3.05
N GLU A 75 -2.60 6.32 -3.65
CA GLU A 75 -3.80 7.14 -3.44
C GLU A 75 -5.08 6.39 -3.84
N GLN A 76 -5.09 5.70 -4.98
CA GLN A 76 -6.21 4.87 -5.41
C GLN A 76 -6.50 3.72 -4.42
N LYS A 77 -5.46 3.07 -3.89
CA LYS A 77 -5.62 2.03 -2.87
C LYS A 77 -6.21 2.60 -1.57
N ILE A 78 -5.79 3.77 -1.13
CA ILE A 78 -6.32 4.43 0.07
C ILE A 78 -7.81 4.74 -0.10
N ILE A 79 -8.21 5.33 -1.24
CA ILE A 79 -9.62 5.61 -1.54
C ILE A 79 -10.43 4.33 -1.58
N GLY A 80 -9.93 3.29 -2.26
CA GLY A 80 -10.56 1.98 -2.32
C GLY A 80 -10.74 1.38 -0.92
N LEU A 81 -9.71 1.47 -0.07
CA LEU A 81 -9.78 1.01 1.32
C LEU A 81 -10.86 1.73 2.12
N GLN A 82 -10.96 3.04 2.01
CA GLN A 82 -11.98 3.83 2.69
C GLN A 82 -13.40 3.38 2.30
N LEU A 83 -13.63 3.14 1.01
CA LEU A 83 -14.91 2.66 0.51
C LEU A 83 -15.24 1.26 1.00
N VAL A 84 -14.27 0.35 0.95
CA VAL A 84 -14.42 -1.04 1.42
C VAL A 84 -14.65 -1.09 2.93
N THR A 85 -13.94 -0.28 3.70
CA THR A 85 -14.13 -0.17 5.15
C THR A 85 -15.56 0.29 5.49
N ARG A 86 -16.08 1.31 4.78
CA ARG A 86 -17.48 1.75 4.96
C ARG A 86 -18.47 0.65 4.65
N LYS A 87 -18.28 -0.07 3.55
CA LYS A 87 -19.14 -1.21 3.18
C LYS A 87 -19.11 -2.31 4.23
N PHE A 88 -17.93 -2.65 4.72
CA PHE A 88 -17.76 -3.62 5.80
C PHE A 88 -18.50 -3.18 7.09
N ILE A 89 -18.31 -1.92 7.52
CA ILE A 89 -18.98 -1.35 8.69
C ILE A 89 -20.51 -1.37 8.53
N GLU A 90 -21.03 -1.10 7.35
CA GLU A 90 -22.47 -1.16 7.08
C GLU A 90 -23.04 -2.56 7.32
N HIS A 91 -22.36 -3.59 6.80
CA HIS A 91 -22.79 -4.98 6.98
C HIS A 91 -22.74 -5.42 8.45
N ILE A 92 -21.63 -5.16 9.15
CA ILE A 92 -21.51 -5.53 10.56
C ILE A 92 -22.49 -4.74 11.46
N SER A 93 -22.74 -3.47 11.13
CA SER A 93 -23.72 -2.63 11.85
C SER A 93 -25.11 -3.23 11.77
N ARG A 94 -25.52 -3.68 10.59
CA ARG A 94 -26.83 -4.31 10.37
C ARG A 94 -26.97 -5.60 11.16
N ASP A 95 -25.98 -6.50 11.09
CA ASP A 95 -26.06 -7.81 11.73
C ASP A 95 -25.90 -7.74 13.27
N LEU A 96 -25.17 -6.74 13.76
CA LEU A 96 -25.07 -6.47 15.21
C LEU A 96 -26.27 -5.68 15.76
N GLY A 97 -27.11 -5.10 14.89
CA GLY A 97 -28.22 -4.25 15.29
C GLY A 97 -27.78 -2.92 15.91
N VAL A 98 -26.60 -2.42 15.56
CA VAL A 98 -26.01 -1.20 16.12
C VAL A 98 -25.51 -0.29 15.00
N ASN A 99 -25.91 0.98 14.99
CA ASN A 99 -25.47 1.91 13.96
C ASN A 99 -24.03 2.39 14.18
N LEU A 100 -23.02 1.62 13.75
CA LEU A 100 -21.60 1.98 13.79
C LEU A 100 -21.21 2.96 12.68
N ASN A 101 -22.05 3.15 11.66
CA ASN A 101 -21.75 4.06 10.54
C ASN A 101 -21.58 5.53 10.96
N ARG A 102 -22.15 5.90 12.12
CA ARG A 102 -22.04 7.26 12.69
C ARG A 102 -20.90 7.42 13.69
N ASP A 103 -20.16 6.34 13.97
CA ASP A 103 -19.00 6.39 14.87
C ASP A 103 -17.75 6.70 14.06
N PHE A 104 -17.45 8.00 13.92
CA PHE A 104 -16.32 8.48 13.15
C PHE A 104 -14.97 7.99 13.71
N ALA A 105 -14.83 7.99 15.04
CA ALA A 105 -13.62 7.47 15.68
C ALA A 105 -13.41 5.98 15.42
N PHE A 106 -14.48 5.19 15.39
CA PHE A 106 -14.39 3.78 15.00
C PHE A 106 -13.96 3.62 13.55
N TYR A 107 -14.58 4.38 12.64
CA TYR A 107 -14.23 4.36 11.23
C TYR A 107 -12.76 4.71 10.98
N GLU A 108 -12.26 5.80 11.59
CA GLU A 108 -10.85 6.19 11.46
C GLU A 108 -9.91 5.12 11.99
N ASN A 109 -10.11 4.67 13.23
CA ASN A 109 -9.24 3.67 13.85
C ASN A 109 -9.21 2.35 13.07
N LEU A 110 -10.36 1.89 12.56
CA LEU A 110 -10.41 0.69 11.74
C LEU A 110 -9.71 0.90 10.39
N THR A 111 -9.93 2.04 9.74
CA THR A 111 -9.29 2.37 8.45
C THR A 111 -7.78 2.44 8.60
N ASP A 112 -7.26 3.12 9.62
CA ASP A 112 -5.83 3.24 9.90
C ASP A 112 -5.20 1.87 10.18
N HIS A 113 -5.91 1.00 10.91
CA HIS A 113 -5.46 -0.36 11.16
C HIS A 113 -5.37 -1.16 9.85
N LEU A 114 -6.41 -1.13 9.03
CA LEU A 114 -6.45 -1.81 7.74
C LEU A 114 -5.41 -1.23 6.76
N GLU A 115 -5.19 0.08 6.76
CA GLU A 115 -4.11 0.71 5.97
C GLU A 115 -2.74 0.21 6.43
N SER A 116 -2.51 0.10 7.72
CA SER A 116 -1.26 -0.44 8.28
C SER A 116 -1.01 -1.89 7.84
N ILE A 117 -2.05 -2.70 7.76
CA ILE A 117 -2.00 -4.09 7.28
C ILE A 117 -1.62 -4.14 5.78
N ILE A 118 -2.18 -3.24 4.95
CA ILE A 118 -1.92 -3.20 3.51
C ILE A 118 -0.53 -2.66 3.20
N MET A 119 -0.07 -1.66 3.93
CA MET A 119 1.20 -0.97 3.67
C MET A 119 2.41 -1.68 4.25
N ARG A 120 2.22 -2.52 5.25
CA ARG A 120 3.28 -3.30 5.88
C ARG A 120 3.05 -4.77 5.56
N SER A 121 4.10 -5.46 5.11
CA SER A 121 4.19 -6.90 5.31
C SER A 121 4.25 -7.12 6.82
N PHE A 122 3.09 -7.33 7.42
CA PHE A 122 2.95 -7.57 8.85
C PHE A 122 3.63 -8.89 9.18
N ASN A 123 4.88 -8.85 9.62
CA ASN A 123 5.43 -9.92 10.43
C ASN A 123 4.74 -9.83 11.80
N VAL A 124 3.58 -10.45 11.88
CA VAL A 124 2.85 -10.50 13.12
C VAL A 124 3.58 -11.47 14.04
N ALA A 125 4.07 -10.92 15.14
CA ALA A 125 4.42 -11.70 16.31
C ALA A 125 3.29 -12.68 16.68
N GLN A 126 3.65 -13.78 17.32
CA GLN A 126 2.72 -14.82 17.74
C GLN A 126 1.44 -14.22 18.36
N ARG A 127 0.31 -14.84 18.04
CA ARG A 127 -1.01 -14.51 18.61
C ARG A 127 -0.93 -14.56 20.14
N ASP A 128 -1.16 -13.44 20.78
CA ASP A 128 -1.16 -13.35 22.25
C ASP A 128 -2.39 -14.07 22.83
N ASP A 129 -2.19 -14.90 23.86
CA ASP A 129 -3.25 -15.63 24.54
C ASP A 129 -4.33 -14.70 25.12
N PHE A 130 -3.96 -13.49 25.53
CA PHE A 130 -4.92 -12.50 26.01
C PHE A 130 -5.85 -12.04 24.88
N LEU A 131 -5.32 -11.78 23.73
CA LEU A 131 -6.08 -11.38 22.53
C LEU A 131 -7.08 -12.47 22.15
N LYS A 132 -6.64 -13.71 22.12
CA LYS A 132 -7.48 -14.86 21.83
C LYS A 132 -8.64 -15.01 22.82
N GLN A 133 -8.34 -14.95 24.11
CA GLN A 133 -9.36 -15.05 25.17
C GLN A 133 -10.37 -13.91 25.10
N TYR A 134 -9.95 -12.70 24.75
CA TYR A 134 -10.84 -11.56 24.59
C TYR A 134 -11.82 -11.78 23.44
N VAL A 135 -11.33 -12.25 22.31
CA VAL A 135 -12.15 -12.54 21.12
C VAL A 135 -13.13 -13.67 21.38
N GLU A 136 -12.70 -14.74 22.06
CA GLU A 136 -13.56 -15.88 22.45
C GLU A 136 -14.71 -15.48 23.38
N LYS A 137 -14.53 -14.43 24.18
CA LYS A 137 -15.62 -13.85 25.02
C LYS A 137 -16.63 -13.04 24.24
N ASN A 138 -16.36 -12.72 22.97
CA ASN A 138 -17.23 -11.94 22.09
C ASN A 138 -17.65 -12.72 20.82
N PRO A 139 -18.23 -13.93 20.96
CA PRO A 139 -18.45 -14.85 19.85
C PRO A 139 -19.38 -14.28 18.77
N LYS A 140 -20.37 -13.48 19.15
CA LYS A 140 -21.28 -12.84 18.20
C LYS A 140 -20.55 -11.84 17.27
N VAL A 141 -19.62 -11.06 17.82
CA VAL A 141 -18.83 -10.11 17.02
C VAL A 141 -17.88 -10.87 16.09
N LEU A 142 -17.22 -11.92 16.61
CA LEU A 142 -16.35 -12.77 15.80
C LEU A 142 -17.11 -13.42 14.64
N GLU A 143 -18.29 -13.98 14.89
CA GLU A 143 -19.13 -14.60 13.87
C GLU A 143 -19.47 -13.62 12.74
N VAL A 144 -19.85 -12.39 13.09
CA VAL A 144 -20.20 -11.36 12.12
C VAL A 144 -18.98 -10.92 11.32
N VAL A 145 -17.82 -10.75 11.96
CA VAL A 145 -16.56 -10.44 11.26
C VAL A 145 -16.18 -11.54 10.27
N LEU A 146 -16.25 -12.80 10.70
CA LEU A 146 -15.95 -13.95 9.83
C LEU A 146 -16.90 -14.05 8.64
N ARG A 147 -18.18 -13.70 8.81
CA ARG A 147 -19.18 -13.66 7.74
C ARG A 147 -18.84 -12.67 6.64
N TYR A 148 -18.24 -11.53 6.98
CA TYR A 148 -17.97 -10.45 6.04
C TYR A 148 -16.47 -10.24 5.73
N LYS A 149 -15.58 -11.08 6.26
CA LYS A 149 -14.14 -10.98 6.04
C LYS A 149 -13.76 -10.97 4.56
N ASP A 150 -14.54 -11.65 3.72
CA ASP A 150 -14.25 -11.78 2.29
C ASP A 150 -14.33 -10.43 1.55
N ILE A 151 -15.10 -9.47 2.06
CA ILE A 151 -15.13 -8.09 1.55
C ILE A 151 -13.73 -7.46 1.64
N LEU A 152 -13.05 -7.67 2.75
CA LEU A 152 -11.70 -7.15 2.98
C LEU A 152 -10.64 -7.99 2.29
N SER A 153 -10.75 -9.33 2.34
CA SER A 153 -9.83 -10.26 1.67
C SER A 153 -9.78 -10.02 0.16
N HIS A 154 -10.94 -9.82 -0.46
CA HIS A 154 -11.03 -9.54 -1.90
C HIS A 154 -10.33 -8.22 -2.26
N PHE A 155 -10.50 -7.17 -1.46
CA PHE A 155 -9.82 -5.90 -1.68
C PHE A 155 -8.30 -5.99 -1.49
N MET A 156 -7.86 -6.78 -0.51
CA MET A 156 -6.44 -6.97 -0.19
C MET A 156 -5.73 -7.95 -1.14
N ASP A 157 -6.50 -8.68 -1.97
CA ASP A 157 -6.02 -9.76 -2.83
C ASP A 157 -5.23 -10.83 -2.05
N ARG A 158 -5.69 -11.12 -0.82
CA ARG A 158 -5.17 -12.17 0.05
C ARG A 158 -6.13 -12.49 1.19
N GLU A 159 -5.97 -13.67 1.76
CA GLU A 159 -6.67 -14.03 3.00
C GLU A 159 -6.26 -13.14 4.18
N ILE A 160 -7.23 -12.81 5.01
CA ILE A 160 -7.01 -12.12 6.28
C ILE A 160 -6.63 -13.16 7.32
N SER A 161 -5.52 -12.97 7.99
CA SER A 161 -5.03 -13.87 9.03
C SER A 161 -5.90 -13.82 10.30
N GLU A 162 -5.85 -14.87 11.11
CA GLU A 162 -6.61 -14.93 12.37
C GLU A 162 -6.31 -13.76 13.30
N ILE A 163 -5.05 -13.34 13.36
CA ILE A 163 -4.66 -12.21 14.22
C ILE A 163 -5.18 -10.87 13.70
N GLU A 164 -5.29 -10.67 12.40
CA GLU A 164 -5.91 -9.50 11.80
C GLU A 164 -7.43 -9.47 12.09
N ILE A 165 -8.07 -10.64 12.05
CA ILE A 165 -9.48 -10.80 12.46
C ILE A 165 -9.65 -10.43 13.93
N ASP A 166 -8.77 -10.92 14.80
CA ASP A 166 -8.82 -10.62 16.23
C ASP A 166 -8.74 -9.10 16.50
N TYR A 167 -7.85 -8.39 15.82
CA TYR A 167 -7.75 -6.93 15.93
C TYR A 167 -9.00 -6.22 15.41
N ILE A 168 -9.60 -6.68 14.31
CA ILE A 168 -10.89 -6.14 13.83
C ILE A 168 -11.99 -6.32 14.89
N VAL A 169 -12.07 -7.50 15.49
CA VAL A 169 -13.03 -7.79 16.58
C VAL A 169 -12.84 -6.83 17.76
N ILE A 170 -11.60 -6.60 18.19
CA ILE A 170 -11.29 -5.65 19.27
C ILE A 170 -11.76 -4.24 18.95
N HIS A 171 -11.49 -3.74 17.75
CA HIS A 171 -11.95 -2.42 17.33
C HIS A 171 -13.47 -2.29 17.39
N ILE A 172 -14.19 -3.32 16.96
CA ILE A 172 -15.66 -3.36 17.04
C ILE A 172 -16.14 -3.38 18.49
N CYS A 173 -15.57 -4.27 19.32
CA CYS A 173 -15.94 -4.36 20.73
C CYS A 173 -15.70 -3.04 21.48
N ALA A 174 -14.58 -2.38 21.24
CA ALA A 174 -14.29 -1.07 21.81
C ALA A 174 -15.30 -0.01 21.39
N ALA A 175 -15.76 -0.03 20.14
CA ALA A 175 -16.83 0.87 19.68
C ALA A 175 -18.18 0.57 20.36
N LEU A 176 -18.53 -0.70 20.52
CA LEU A 176 -19.74 -1.11 21.22
C LEU A 176 -19.73 -0.71 22.70
N GLU A 177 -18.60 -0.86 23.39
CA GLU A 177 -18.45 -0.46 24.80
C GLU A 177 -18.57 1.05 25.01
N ARG A 178 -17.99 1.87 24.12
CA ARG A 178 -18.14 3.33 24.16
C ARG A 178 -19.60 3.77 24.07
N ARG A 179 -20.43 3.02 23.35
CA ARG A 179 -21.86 3.32 23.19
C ARG A 179 -22.72 2.95 24.38
N LYS A 180 -22.32 1.94 25.16
CA LYS A 180 -23.04 1.56 26.40
C LYS A 180 -22.86 2.58 27.52
N LYS A 181 -21.81 3.42 27.44
CA LYS A 181 -21.48 4.44 28.44
C LYS A 181 -22.10 5.81 28.17
N LYS A 182 -22.76 5.97 27.01
CA LYS A 182 -23.54 7.15 26.61
C LYS A 182 -25.03 6.91 26.80
#